data_3aabe8b540eb3e5c64c1cf723a195729
#
_entry.id   3aabe8b540eb3e5c64c1cf723a195729
#
_cell.length_a   1.000
_cell.length_b   1.000
_cell.length_c   1.000
_cell.angle_alpha   90.00
_cell.angle_beta   90.00
_cell.angle_gamma   90.00
#
_symmetry.space_group_name_H-M   'P 1'
#
loop_
_entity.id
_entity.type
_entity.pdbx_description
1 polymer ?
#
loop_
_entity_poly.entity_id
_entity_poly.type
_entity_poly.pdbx_seq_one_letter_code
_entity_poly.pdbx_strand_id
1 'polypeptide(L)'
;MTTSPKILLVGGVAGGAPGTLARDSHDELHPLNVLAEAGAGALLLDVRSPAEFRSSRVRGAINLPLEQVTSEAVRALLIGQEPKSVLLLCASGGRARTAAKQLAASGLKTLVVQGGTNACRQAGLPMDQDAGGMISVERQVRIAAGAMVFTGVLLGAFVHPGFYSLSGFVGAGLVFAGVTDWCGMGLLLARAPWNR
;
A
#
# COMPACT_ATOMS: atom_id res chain seq x y z
N MET A 1 51.76 -26.39 -3.84
CA MET A 1 50.78 -26.96 -4.78
C MET A 1 49.42 -26.39 -4.43
N THR A 2 49.07 -25.31 -5.11
CA THR A 2 47.89 -24.50 -4.84
C THR A 2 46.85 -24.79 -5.94
N THR A 3 45.74 -25.39 -5.58
CA THR A 3 44.65 -25.69 -6.52
C THR A 3 43.54 -24.65 -6.36
N SER A 4 43.43 -23.74 -7.33
CA SER A 4 42.28 -22.81 -7.46
C SER A 4 41.04 -23.54 -7.94
N PRO A 5 39.84 -23.23 -7.43
CA PRO A 5 38.60 -23.74 -8.00
C PRO A 5 38.20 -22.94 -9.25
N LYS A 6 37.95 -23.65 -10.34
CA LYS A 6 37.40 -23.16 -11.61
C LYS A 6 35.96 -22.70 -11.41
N ILE A 7 35.68 -21.44 -11.71
CA ILE A 7 34.34 -20.88 -11.84
C ILE A 7 33.75 -21.41 -13.15
N LEU A 8 32.67 -22.20 -13.05
CA LEU A 8 31.90 -22.70 -14.18
C LEU A 8 30.96 -21.60 -14.67
N LEU A 9 31.29 -21.00 -15.80
CA LEU A 9 30.37 -20.11 -16.54
C LEU A 9 29.29 -20.98 -17.20
N VAL A 10 28.09 -20.97 -16.68
CA VAL A 10 26.93 -21.56 -17.35
C VAL A 10 26.36 -20.51 -18.32
N GLY A 11 26.29 -20.98 -19.56
CA GLY A 11 26.02 -20.24 -20.77
C GLY A 11 24.68 -19.53 -20.80
N GLY A 12 24.65 -18.54 -21.67
CA GLY A 12 23.52 -17.68 -21.98
C GLY A 12 22.32 -18.44 -22.54
N VAL A 13 21.14 -17.95 -22.18
CA VAL A 13 19.90 -18.22 -22.91
C VAL A 13 19.57 -16.94 -23.70
N ALA A 14 19.70 -17.06 -24.99
CA ALA A 14 19.37 -16.07 -25.99
C ALA A 14 17.84 -16.06 -26.22
N GLY A 15 17.29 -14.85 -26.46
CA GLY A 15 16.25 -14.67 -27.47
C GLY A 15 14.79 -14.77 -26.99
N GLY A 16 14.26 -13.68 -26.46
CA GLY A 16 12.84 -13.34 -26.59
C GLY A 16 12.75 -11.88 -27.04
N ALA A 17 12.28 -11.65 -28.27
CA ALA A 17 12.08 -10.30 -28.79
C ALA A 17 11.12 -9.52 -27.91
N PRO A 18 11.35 -8.20 -27.65
CA PRO A 18 10.44 -7.39 -26.85
C PRO A 18 9.24 -7.04 -27.74
N GLY A 19 8.07 -7.58 -27.38
CA GLY A 19 6.82 -6.99 -27.80
C GLY A 19 6.81 -5.55 -27.34
N THR A 20 6.65 -4.63 -28.28
CA THR A 20 6.55 -3.19 -28.05
C THR A 20 5.22 -2.88 -27.35
N LEU A 21 5.18 -3.12 -26.03
CA LEU A 21 4.18 -2.50 -25.16
C LEU A 21 4.66 -1.08 -24.93
N ALA A 22 3.76 -0.10 -25.15
CA ALA A 22 4.02 1.31 -24.90
C ALA A 22 4.75 1.45 -23.56
N ARG A 23 5.99 1.91 -23.59
CA ARG A 23 6.76 2.27 -22.39
C ARG A 23 6.00 3.42 -21.73
N ASP A 24 5.25 3.11 -20.67
CA ASP A 24 4.88 4.10 -19.69
C ASP A 24 6.21 4.66 -19.16
N SER A 25 6.46 5.95 -19.43
CA SER A 25 7.75 6.65 -19.29
C SER A 25 8.18 6.89 -17.84
N HIS A 26 7.85 6.00 -16.93
CA HIS A 26 8.25 6.08 -15.53
C HIS A 26 9.16 4.91 -15.21
N ASP A 27 10.40 5.23 -14.79
CA ASP A 27 11.33 4.21 -14.34
C ASP A 27 10.73 3.53 -13.08
N GLU A 28 10.68 2.21 -13.10
CA GLU A 28 10.25 1.41 -11.96
C GLU A 28 11.46 1.02 -11.11
N LEU A 29 11.27 1.12 -9.78
CA LEU A 29 12.30 0.77 -8.80
C LEU A 29 11.91 -0.50 -8.04
N HIS A 30 12.82 -1.48 -7.97
CA HIS A 30 12.61 -2.66 -7.16
C HIS A 30 12.61 -2.32 -5.66
N PRO A 31 11.72 -2.90 -4.83
CA PRO A 31 11.60 -2.58 -3.40
C PRO A 31 12.92 -2.64 -2.62
N LEU A 32 13.78 -3.61 -2.89
CA LEU A 32 15.07 -3.77 -2.21
C LEU A 32 16.03 -2.58 -2.40
N ASN A 33 15.84 -1.78 -3.46
CA ASN A 33 16.70 -0.63 -3.75
C ASN A 33 16.19 0.67 -3.11
N VAL A 34 15.01 0.67 -2.50
CA VAL A 34 14.37 1.87 -1.92
C VAL A 34 15.26 2.53 -0.86
N LEU A 35 15.84 1.75 0.05
CA LEU A 35 16.70 2.30 1.11
C LEU A 35 18.02 2.83 0.56
N ALA A 36 18.59 2.19 -0.46
CA ALA A 36 19.81 2.66 -1.10
C ALA A 36 19.59 4.01 -1.80
N GLU A 37 18.50 4.13 -2.55
CA GLU A 37 18.13 5.38 -3.22
C GLU A 37 17.79 6.49 -2.21
N ALA A 38 17.05 6.16 -1.13
CA ALA A 38 16.77 7.11 -0.05
C ALA A 38 18.05 7.59 0.64
N GLY A 39 18.99 6.68 0.92
CA GLY A 39 20.31 7.00 1.46
C GLY A 39 21.17 7.85 0.51
N ALA A 40 20.93 7.74 -0.80
CA ALA A 40 21.58 8.56 -1.82
C ALA A 40 20.92 9.96 -2.00
N GLY A 41 19.91 10.29 -1.20
CA GLY A 41 19.23 11.58 -1.20
C GLY A 41 17.94 11.63 -2.03
N ALA A 42 17.32 10.49 -2.33
CA ALA A 42 16.00 10.49 -2.93
C ALA A 42 14.90 10.77 -1.87
N LEU A 43 13.86 11.51 -2.27
CA LEU A 43 12.68 11.74 -1.45
C LEU A 43 11.73 10.53 -1.55
N LEU A 44 11.34 9.94 -0.41
CA LEU A 44 10.28 8.93 -0.36
C LEU A 44 8.93 9.63 -0.20
N LEU A 45 8.06 9.54 -1.21
CA LEU A 45 6.74 10.16 -1.22
C LEU A 45 5.64 9.09 -1.28
N ASP A 46 4.88 8.96 -0.20
CA ASP A 46 3.74 8.04 -0.13
C ASP A 46 2.45 8.78 -0.48
N VAL A 47 1.82 8.37 -1.59
CA VAL A 47 0.62 9.01 -2.14
C VAL A 47 -0.69 8.35 -1.67
N ARG A 48 -0.65 7.58 -0.61
CA ARG A 48 -1.84 7.00 0.02
C ARG A 48 -2.55 8.02 0.91
N SER A 49 -3.76 7.64 1.36
CA SER A 49 -4.47 8.45 2.34
C SER A 49 -3.68 8.58 3.66
N PRO A 50 -3.91 9.67 4.44
CA PRO A 50 -3.26 9.83 5.74
C PRO A 50 -3.53 8.68 6.71
N ALA A 51 -4.71 8.06 6.63
CA ALA A 51 -5.08 6.92 7.45
C ALA A 51 -4.24 5.67 7.10
N GLU A 52 -4.08 5.36 5.80
CA GLU A 52 -3.22 4.26 5.34
C GLU A 52 -1.75 4.49 5.74
N PHE A 53 -1.27 5.73 5.59
CA PHE A 53 0.09 6.11 5.92
C PHE A 53 0.38 5.96 7.43
N ARG A 54 -0.53 6.44 8.30
CA ARG A 54 -0.40 6.27 9.75
C ARG A 54 -0.42 4.81 10.18
N SER A 55 -1.22 3.97 9.51
CA SER A 55 -1.33 2.56 9.85
C SER A 55 -0.03 1.77 9.60
N SER A 56 0.69 2.11 8.55
CA SER A 56 2.02 1.51 8.27
C SER A 56 2.66 2.23 7.07
N ARG A 57 3.89 2.65 7.20
CA ARG A 57 4.68 3.33 6.15
C ARG A 57 6.11 2.83 6.09
N VAL A 58 6.76 3.00 4.97
CA VAL A 58 8.22 2.81 4.88
C VAL A 58 8.88 3.92 5.70
N ARG A 59 9.87 3.55 6.52
CA ARG A 59 10.60 4.50 7.37
C ARG A 59 11.20 5.63 6.53
N GLY A 60 10.99 6.86 6.96
CA GLY A 60 11.47 8.06 6.28
C GLY A 60 10.58 8.53 5.13
N ALA A 61 9.45 7.87 4.84
CA ALA A 61 8.51 8.35 3.85
C ALA A 61 7.71 9.56 4.36
N ILE A 62 7.43 10.49 3.45
CA ILE A 62 6.54 11.65 3.66
C ILE A 62 5.20 11.35 2.98
N ASN A 63 4.09 11.72 3.61
CA ASN A 63 2.77 11.56 3.04
C ASN A 63 2.33 12.81 2.27
N LEU A 64 1.94 12.61 1.02
CA LEU A 64 1.23 13.59 0.22
C LEU A 64 0.16 12.85 -0.58
N PRO A 65 -1.11 12.84 -0.15
CA PRO A 65 -2.19 12.14 -0.82
C PRO A 65 -2.28 12.47 -2.31
N LEU A 66 -2.64 11.49 -3.15
CA LEU A 66 -2.64 11.60 -4.61
C LEU A 66 -3.38 12.86 -5.11
N GLU A 67 -4.47 13.23 -4.46
CA GLU A 67 -5.29 14.41 -4.80
C GLU A 67 -4.55 15.73 -4.58
N GLN A 68 -3.49 15.72 -3.77
CA GLN A 68 -2.67 16.88 -3.43
C GLN A 68 -1.34 16.89 -4.17
N VAL A 69 -1.05 15.85 -4.97
CA VAL A 69 0.20 15.77 -5.73
C VAL A 69 0.18 16.78 -6.87
N THR A 70 0.86 17.89 -6.67
CA THR A 70 1.17 18.88 -7.72
C THR A 70 2.67 19.15 -7.74
N SER A 71 3.17 19.70 -8.84
CA SER A 71 4.59 20.07 -8.96
C SER A 71 5.00 21.04 -7.87
N GLU A 72 4.13 21.99 -7.52
CA GLU A 72 4.35 23.00 -6.50
C GLU A 72 4.40 22.38 -5.10
N ALA A 73 3.43 21.49 -4.79
CA ALA A 73 3.38 20.82 -3.49
C ALA A 73 4.62 19.95 -3.26
N VAL A 74 5.06 19.20 -4.29
CA VAL A 74 6.29 18.39 -4.19
C VAL A 74 7.52 19.29 -4.05
N ARG A 75 7.63 20.38 -4.80
CA ARG A 75 8.73 21.34 -4.66
C ARG A 75 8.74 22.01 -3.29
N ALA A 76 7.59 22.30 -2.69
CA ALA A 76 7.50 22.85 -1.35
C ALA A 76 8.07 21.90 -0.28
N LEU A 77 7.94 20.58 -0.46
CA LEU A 77 8.57 19.58 0.40
C LEU A 77 10.09 19.51 0.25
N LEU A 78 10.61 20.09 -0.84
CA LEU A 78 12.03 20.06 -1.20
C LEU A 78 12.77 21.35 -0.82
N ILE A 79 12.12 22.28 -0.12
CA ILE A 79 12.75 23.57 0.26
C ILE A 79 14.07 23.31 1.00
N GLY A 80 15.18 23.75 0.37
CA GLY A 80 16.54 23.56 0.90
C GLY A 80 17.17 22.19 0.62
N GLN A 81 16.51 21.32 -0.14
CA GLN A 81 17.06 20.04 -0.62
C GLN A 81 16.82 19.90 -2.11
N GLU A 82 17.85 19.54 -2.85
CA GLU A 82 17.74 19.12 -4.26
C GLU A 82 17.80 17.59 -4.29
N PRO A 83 16.66 16.86 -4.22
CA PRO A 83 16.69 15.41 -4.24
C PRO A 83 17.13 14.94 -5.63
N LYS A 84 17.93 13.88 -5.67
CA LYS A 84 18.32 13.25 -6.92
C LYS A 84 17.13 12.64 -7.66
N SER A 85 16.11 12.20 -6.92
CA SER A 85 14.87 11.61 -7.46
C SER A 85 13.76 11.61 -6.40
N VAL A 86 12.51 11.43 -6.86
CA VAL A 86 11.33 11.25 -6.01
C VAL A 86 10.84 9.81 -6.16
N LEU A 87 10.88 9.04 -5.09
CA LEU A 87 10.40 7.67 -5.05
C LEU A 87 8.91 7.68 -4.66
N LEU A 88 8.06 7.26 -5.58
CA LEU A 88 6.62 7.27 -5.40
C LEU A 88 6.12 5.92 -4.87
N LEU A 89 5.47 5.95 -3.71
CA LEU A 89 4.92 4.82 -3.00
C LEU A 89 3.39 4.90 -2.95
N CYS A 90 2.72 3.78 -3.13
CA CYS A 90 1.33 3.59 -2.70
C CYS A 90 1.15 2.14 -2.23
N ALA A 91 -0.05 1.64 -2.05
CA ALA A 91 -0.24 0.26 -1.57
C ALA A 91 0.37 -0.80 -2.52
N SER A 92 0.10 -0.70 -3.84
CA SER A 92 0.46 -1.71 -4.85
C SER A 92 1.12 -1.16 -6.13
N GLY A 93 1.34 0.15 -6.22
CA GLY A 93 1.96 0.82 -7.37
C GLY A 93 1.00 1.60 -8.28
N GLY A 94 -0.30 1.30 -8.31
CA GLY A 94 -1.26 1.94 -9.23
C GLY A 94 -1.36 3.46 -9.04
N ARG A 95 -1.69 3.93 -7.82
CA ARG A 95 -1.75 5.38 -7.50
C ARG A 95 -0.41 6.09 -7.70
N ALA A 96 0.70 5.39 -7.42
CA ALA A 96 2.05 5.93 -7.62
C ALA A 96 2.34 6.20 -9.11
N ARG A 97 1.89 5.33 -10.04
CA ARG A 97 1.99 5.58 -11.50
C ARG A 97 1.15 6.79 -11.92
N THR A 98 -0.04 6.97 -11.33
CA THR A 98 -0.86 8.18 -11.59
C THR A 98 -0.14 9.43 -11.12
N ALA A 99 0.43 9.43 -9.92
CA ALA A 99 1.23 10.53 -9.39
C ALA A 99 2.45 10.84 -10.29
N ALA A 100 3.15 9.81 -10.77
CA ALA A 100 4.27 9.97 -11.70
C ALA A 100 3.84 10.68 -13.00
N LYS A 101 2.67 10.31 -13.56
CA LYS A 101 2.10 11.00 -14.74
C LYS A 101 1.78 12.47 -14.46
N GLN A 102 1.24 12.78 -13.28
CA GLN A 102 0.96 14.18 -12.88
C GLN A 102 2.26 15.01 -12.77
N LEU A 103 3.34 14.37 -12.34
CA LEU A 103 4.65 15.03 -12.17
C LEU A 103 5.53 14.99 -13.42
N ALA A 104 5.12 14.35 -14.52
CA ALA A 104 5.96 14.18 -15.73
C ALA A 104 6.43 15.52 -16.32
N ALA A 105 5.59 16.55 -16.28
CA ALA A 105 5.94 17.89 -16.80
C ALA A 105 6.78 18.73 -15.82
N SER A 106 7.03 18.25 -14.60
CA SER A 106 7.71 19.02 -13.55
C SER A 106 9.23 19.09 -13.69
N GLY A 107 9.83 18.25 -14.56
CA GLY A 107 11.28 18.06 -14.66
C GLY A 107 11.88 17.25 -13.49
N LEU A 108 11.09 16.79 -12.55
CA LEU A 108 11.55 15.95 -11.45
C LEU A 108 11.74 14.51 -11.94
N LYS A 109 12.89 13.90 -11.62
CA LYS A 109 13.10 12.47 -11.84
C LYS A 109 12.22 11.68 -10.86
N THR A 110 11.19 10.99 -11.36
CA THR A 110 10.27 10.18 -10.55
C THR A 110 10.52 8.69 -10.79
N LEU A 111 10.55 7.90 -9.72
CA LEU A 111 10.67 6.44 -9.75
C LEU A 111 9.48 5.83 -9.02
N VAL A 112 8.78 4.90 -9.66
CA VAL A 112 7.65 4.20 -9.03
C VAL A 112 8.15 2.92 -8.38
N VAL A 113 7.89 2.75 -7.09
CA VAL A 113 8.27 1.53 -6.38
C VAL A 113 7.33 0.39 -6.75
N GLN A 114 7.88 -0.67 -7.35
CA GLN A 114 7.13 -1.86 -7.76
C GLN A 114 6.43 -2.51 -6.57
N GLY A 115 5.14 -2.80 -6.72
CA GLY A 115 4.33 -3.39 -5.65
C GLY A 115 4.14 -2.50 -4.42
N GLY A 116 4.69 -1.28 -4.42
CA GLY A 116 4.48 -0.24 -3.42
C GLY A 116 4.86 -0.65 -2.00
N THR A 117 4.18 -0.08 -1.01
CA THR A 117 4.41 -0.33 0.43
C THR A 117 4.21 -1.80 0.81
N ASN A 118 3.31 -2.53 0.12
CA ASN A 118 3.09 -3.95 0.39
C ASN A 118 4.34 -4.77 0.01
N ALA A 119 4.94 -4.51 -1.14
CA ALA A 119 6.16 -5.20 -1.55
C ALA A 119 7.36 -4.79 -0.69
N CYS A 120 7.46 -3.52 -0.26
CA CYS A 120 8.49 -3.08 0.69
C CYS A 120 8.40 -3.85 2.01
N ARG A 121 7.16 -4.05 2.53
CA ARG A 121 6.94 -4.84 3.75
C ARG A 121 7.34 -6.30 3.56
N GLN A 122 6.95 -6.93 2.44
CA GLN A 122 7.33 -8.32 2.14
C GLN A 122 8.84 -8.49 1.96
N ALA A 123 9.51 -7.48 1.43
CA ALA A 123 10.98 -7.44 1.29
C ALA A 123 11.71 -7.16 2.62
N GLY A 124 10.97 -6.99 3.75
CA GLY A 124 11.55 -6.79 5.07
C GLY A 124 12.12 -5.39 5.31
N LEU A 125 11.70 -4.37 4.53
CA LEU A 125 12.13 -3.00 4.78
C LEU A 125 11.63 -2.51 6.14
N PRO A 126 12.36 -1.60 6.82
CA PRO A 126 11.92 -1.03 8.09
C PRO A 126 10.64 -0.22 7.88
N MET A 127 9.61 -0.63 8.63
CA MET A 127 8.30 -0.02 8.60
C MET A 127 8.03 0.72 9.89
N ASP A 128 7.49 1.93 9.79
CA ASP A 128 6.99 2.71 10.92
C ASP A 128 5.46 2.66 10.96
N GLN A 129 4.93 2.72 12.18
CA GLN A 129 3.49 2.81 12.47
C GLN A 129 3.30 3.82 13.58
N ASP A 130 2.27 4.65 13.49
CA ASP A 130 1.96 5.55 14.60
C ASP A 130 1.40 4.75 15.77
N ALA A 131 1.90 4.98 16.97
CA ALA A 131 1.49 4.28 18.21
C ALA A 131 0.00 4.50 18.59
N GLY A 132 -0.72 5.30 17.84
CA GLY A 132 -2.16 5.55 17.94
C GLY A 132 -2.87 5.33 16.61
N GLY A 133 -2.24 4.61 15.68
CA GLY A 133 -2.80 4.34 14.35
C GLY A 133 -4.20 3.75 14.48
N MET A 134 -5.17 4.34 13.77
CA MET A 134 -6.55 3.87 13.75
C MET A 134 -6.57 2.38 13.39
N ILE A 135 -7.38 1.63 14.10
CA ILE A 135 -7.66 0.21 13.83
C ILE A 135 -7.96 0.08 12.33
N SER A 136 -7.23 -0.77 11.62
CA SER A 136 -7.46 -0.98 10.19
C SER A 136 -8.95 -1.26 9.92
N VAL A 137 -9.48 -0.79 8.79
CA VAL A 137 -10.89 -0.99 8.42
C VAL A 137 -11.27 -2.46 8.52
N GLU A 138 -10.38 -3.35 8.11
CA GLU A 138 -10.57 -4.80 8.22
C GLU A 138 -10.77 -5.28 9.67
N ARG A 139 -9.98 -4.75 10.61
CA ARG A 139 -10.12 -5.05 12.04
C ARG A 139 -11.39 -4.44 12.62
N GLN A 140 -11.77 -3.23 12.19
CA GLN A 140 -13.05 -2.61 12.56
C GLN A 140 -14.23 -3.46 12.10
N VAL A 141 -14.21 -3.96 10.85
CA VAL A 141 -15.23 -4.89 10.31
C VAL A 141 -15.34 -6.14 11.15
N ARG A 142 -14.22 -6.79 11.49
CA ARG A 142 -14.22 -8.01 12.32
C ARG A 142 -14.82 -7.76 13.71
N ILE A 143 -14.45 -6.63 14.34
CA ILE A 143 -14.98 -6.26 15.67
C ILE A 143 -16.49 -6.00 15.57
N ALA A 144 -16.93 -5.18 14.60
CA ALA A 144 -18.34 -4.84 14.43
C ALA A 144 -19.21 -6.07 14.11
N ALA A 145 -18.77 -6.90 13.17
CA ALA A 145 -19.47 -8.11 12.79
C ALA A 145 -19.53 -9.11 13.96
N GLY A 146 -18.41 -9.33 14.64
CA GLY A 146 -18.37 -10.20 15.83
C GLY A 146 -19.27 -9.71 16.95
N ALA A 147 -19.31 -8.39 17.23
CA ALA A 147 -20.18 -7.79 18.22
C ALA A 147 -21.67 -7.98 17.87
N MET A 148 -22.05 -7.80 16.59
CA MET A 148 -23.44 -8.04 16.14
C MET A 148 -23.85 -9.50 16.26
N VAL A 149 -22.99 -10.44 15.88
CA VAL A 149 -23.26 -11.88 16.04
C VAL A 149 -23.42 -12.22 17.52
N PHE A 150 -22.50 -11.77 18.37
CA PHE A 150 -22.54 -12.02 19.80
C PHE A 150 -23.80 -11.45 20.45
N THR A 151 -24.15 -10.20 20.13
CA THR A 151 -25.38 -9.56 20.63
C THR A 151 -26.62 -10.31 20.16
N GLY A 152 -26.69 -10.72 18.90
CA GLY A 152 -27.81 -11.49 18.36
C GLY A 152 -28.01 -12.85 19.06
N VAL A 153 -26.90 -13.53 19.40
CA VAL A 153 -26.95 -14.80 20.17
C VAL A 153 -27.45 -14.55 21.58
N LEU A 154 -26.95 -13.53 22.29
CA LEU A 154 -27.39 -13.22 23.65
C LEU A 154 -28.88 -12.84 23.69
N LEU A 155 -29.32 -11.96 22.79
CA LEU A 155 -30.72 -11.58 22.70
C LEU A 155 -31.61 -12.76 22.29
N GLY A 156 -31.13 -13.65 21.42
CA GLY A 156 -31.82 -14.88 21.04
C GLY A 156 -32.01 -15.85 22.21
N ALA A 157 -31.00 -15.93 23.08
CA ALA A 157 -31.04 -16.83 24.24
C ALA A 157 -31.86 -16.28 25.42
N PHE A 158 -31.80 -14.97 25.69
CA PHE A 158 -32.39 -14.40 26.91
C PHE A 158 -33.65 -13.59 26.70
N VAL A 159 -33.93 -13.12 25.46
CA VAL A 159 -35.07 -12.23 25.17
C VAL A 159 -36.09 -12.93 24.25
N HIS A 160 -35.71 -13.25 23.02
CA HIS A 160 -36.61 -13.88 22.05
C HIS A 160 -35.83 -14.62 20.96
N PRO A 161 -36.17 -15.88 20.62
CA PRO A 161 -35.47 -16.69 19.64
C PRO A 161 -35.33 -16.03 18.24
N GLY A 162 -36.22 -15.11 17.88
CA GLY A 162 -36.16 -14.38 16.63
C GLY A 162 -34.85 -13.60 16.41
N PHE A 163 -34.11 -13.24 17.47
CA PHE A 163 -32.83 -12.53 17.34
C PHE A 163 -31.69 -13.39 16.81
N TYR A 164 -31.84 -14.74 16.78
CA TYR A 164 -30.86 -15.58 16.09
C TYR A 164 -30.78 -15.29 14.59
N SER A 165 -31.86 -14.77 13.97
CA SER A 165 -31.84 -14.35 12.57
C SER A 165 -30.85 -13.23 12.28
N LEU A 166 -30.61 -12.33 13.26
CA LEU A 166 -29.59 -11.30 13.15
C LEU A 166 -28.18 -11.90 13.02
N SER A 167 -27.85 -12.86 13.88
CA SER A 167 -26.57 -13.57 13.83
C SER A 167 -26.39 -14.33 12.51
N GLY A 168 -27.47 -15.02 12.07
CA GLY A 168 -27.49 -15.74 10.80
C GLY A 168 -27.27 -14.82 9.61
N PHE A 169 -27.94 -13.67 9.58
CA PHE A 169 -27.78 -12.66 8.51
C PHE A 169 -26.34 -12.11 8.43
N VAL A 170 -25.76 -11.73 9.57
CA VAL A 170 -24.38 -11.23 9.62
C VAL A 170 -23.40 -12.32 9.23
N GLY A 171 -23.60 -13.57 9.70
CA GLY A 171 -22.78 -14.71 9.32
C GLY A 171 -22.82 -15.00 7.82
N ALA A 172 -24.01 -15.01 7.20
CA ALA A 172 -24.16 -15.19 5.76
C ALA A 172 -23.48 -14.05 4.97
N GLY A 173 -23.58 -12.81 5.44
CA GLY A 173 -22.89 -11.65 4.85
C GLY A 173 -21.37 -11.78 4.90
N LEU A 174 -20.81 -12.32 5.99
CA LEU A 174 -19.36 -12.57 6.11
C LEU A 174 -18.88 -13.67 5.15
N VAL A 175 -19.66 -14.75 5.00
CA VAL A 175 -19.35 -15.81 4.01
C VAL A 175 -19.39 -15.25 2.60
N PHE A 176 -20.42 -14.47 2.25
CA PHE A 176 -20.53 -13.82 0.95
C PHE A 176 -19.33 -12.89 0.69
N ALA A 177 -18.96 -12.06 1.67
CA ALA A 177 -17.81 -11.16 1.54
C ALA A 177 -16.49 -11.94 1.36
N GLY A 178 -16.32 -13.08 2.02
CA GLY A 178 -15.12 -13.91 1.88
C GLY A 178 -15.02 -14.62 0.52
N VAL A 179 -16.16 -14.92 -0.12
CA VAL A 179 -16.16 -15.58 -1.45
C VAL A 179 -16.02 -14.58 -2.59
N THR A 180 -16.59 -13.38 -2.44
CA THR A 180 -16.66 -12.38 -3.53
C THR A 180 -15.62 -11.26 -3.42
N ASP A 181 -14.84 -11.21 -2.34
CA ASP A 181 -13.96 -10.07 -1.97
C ASP A 181 -14.70 -8.72 -1.88
N TRP A 182 -16.05 -8.76 -1.83
CA TRP A 182 -16.89 -7.57 -1.72
C TRP A 182 -17.52 -7.47 -0.32
N CYS A 183 -17.10 -6.46 0.45
CA CYS A 183 -17.59 -6.23 1.81
C CYS A 183 -18.32 -4.88 1.91
N GLY A 184 -19.67 -4.90 1.95
CA GLY A 184 -20.48 -3.70 2.09
C GLY A 184 -20.20 -2.93 3.41
N MET A 185 -19.97 -3.63 4.53
CA MET A 185 -19.59 -3.04 5.81
C MET A 185 -18.22 -2.35 5.73
N GLY A 186 -17.26 -2.93 5.01
CA GLY A 186 -15.95 -2.33 4.78
C GLY A 186 -16.05 -1.02 4.02
N LEU A 187 -16.90 -0.95 2.99
CA LEU A 187 -17.15 0.29 2.24
C LEU A 187 -17.82 1.37 3.11
N LEU A 188 -18.73 0.98 3.98
CA LEU A 188 -19.43 1.89 4.89
C LEU A 188 -18.48 2.46 5.95
N LEU A 189 -17.65 1.62 6.56
CA LEU A 189 -16.65 2.03 7.54
C LEU A 189 -15.52 2.87 6.89
N ALA A 190 -15.12 2.58 5.65
CA ALA A 190 -14.14 3.38 4.94
C ALA A 190 -14.60 4.82 4.69
N ARG A 191 -15.92 5.07 4.60
CA ARG A 191 -16.52 6.41 4.47
C ARG A 191 -16.74 7.13 5.79
N ALA A 192 -16.53 6.46 6.92
CA ALA A 192 -16.72 7.05 8.24
C ALA A 192 -15.76 8.23 8.47
N PRO A 193 -16.20 9.31 9.17
CA PRO A 193 -15.41 10.54 9.33
C PRO A 193 -14.08 10.30 10.06
N TRP A 194 -13.96 9.27 10.87
CA TRP A 194 -12.71 8.87 11.54
C TRP A 194 -11.75 8.06 10.64
N ASN A 195 -12.18 7.61 9.47
CA ASN A 195 -11.36 6.87 8.51
C ASN A 195 -10.95 7.71 7.27
N ARG A 196 -11.35 8.98 7.22
CA ARG A 196 -10.98 9.94 6.17
C ARG A 196 -9.67 10.66 6.47
#